data_3fbbfe673f7005ad5ac1801835ed967e
#
_entry.id   3fbbfe673f7005ad5ac1801835ed967e
#
_cell.length_a   1.000
_cell.length_b   1.000
_cell.length_c   1.000
_cell.angle_alpha   90.00
_cell.angle_beta   90.00
_cell.angle_gamma   90.00
#
_symmetry.space_group_name_H-M   'P 1'
#
loop_
_entity.id
_entity.type
_entity.pdbx_description
1 polymer ?
#
loop_
_entity_poly.entity_id
_entity_poly.type
_entity_poly.pdbx_seq_one_letter_code
_entity_poly.pdbx_strand_id
1 'polypeptide(L)'
;MIFKNKIVYLYNKNKYIIYMKKEVIKLKEGNSVIYQDKTLMEKANVVSIDKKNGTAILSNKVIITRTTNLEGQFTRLDGKGNAIILPCTTENEQKYNAFVAYHQSKKSLEAIKKWLDDNGKHKDDETLEKVITLDKKLKKLIEKLNE
;
A
#
# COMPACT_ATOMS: atom_id res chain seq x y z
N MET A 1 -29.26 19.16 -11.82
CA MET A 1 -28.76 19.90 -10.66
C MET A 1 -27.26 19.60 -10.53
N ILE A 2 -26.42 20.53 -10.93
CA ILE A 2 -24.97 20.35 -11.01
C ILE A 2 -24.40 20.89 -9.70
N PHE A 3 -23.93 20.02 -8.83
CA PHE A 3 -23.19 20.46 -7.64
C PHE A 3 -21.76 20.82 -8.05
N LYS A 4 -21.48 22.12 -8.15
CA LYS A 4 -20.11 22.65 -8.28
C LYS A 4 -19.35 22.37 -7.00
N ASN A 5 -18.25 21.61 -7.14
CA ASN A 5 -17.32 21.31 -6.08
C ASN A 5 -16.63 22.58 -5.59
N LYS A 6 -16.92 23.02 -4.38
CA LYS A 6 -16.13 24.04 -3.67
C LYS A 6 -15.02 23.34 -2.90
N ILE A 7 -13.78 23.61 -3.27
CA ILE A 7 -12.62 23.33 -2.42
C ILE A 7 -12.64 24.38 -1.32
N VAL A 8 -12.89 23.98 -0.09
CA VAL A 8 -12.80 24.86 1.07
C VAL A 8 -11.43 24.68 1.68
N TYR A 9 -10.58 25.71 1.56
CA TYR A 9 -9.31 25.77 2.28
C TYR A 9 -9.59 26.35 3.67
N LEU A 10 -9.49 25.53 4.70
CA LEU A 10 -9.43 26.00 6.08
C LEU A 10 -7.96 26.17 6.47
N TYR A 11 -7.54 27.41 6.57
CA TYR A 11 -6.21 27.79 7.06
C TYR A 11 -6.21 27.68 8.60
N ASN A 12 -5.56 26.68 9.13
CA ASN A 12 -5.28 26.64 10.56
C ASN A 12 -3.76 26.53 10.76
N LYS A 13 -3.25 27.37 11.63
CA LYS A 13 -1.87 27.83 11.77
C LYS A 13 -0.77 26.77 11.92
N ASN A 14 -0.95 25.48 11.69
CA ASN A 14 0.14 24.49 11.72
C ASN A 14 -0.17 23.12 11.08
N LYS A 15 -1.22 22.97 10.27
CA LYS A 15 -1.41 21.73 9.49
C LYS A 15 -2.16 22.02 8.19
N TYR A 16 -1.50 21.82 7.05
CA TYR A 16 -2.19 21.72 5.77
C TYR A 16 -2.93 20.37 5.72
N ILE A 17 -4.24 20.39 5.96
CA ILE A 17 -5.08 19.22 5.71
C ILE A 17 -5.60 19.37 4.27
N ILE A 18 -4.98 18.67 3.34
CA ILE A 18 -5.49 18.53 1.97
C ILE A 18 -6.65 17.55 2.04
N TYR A 19 -7.87 18.07 2.01
CA TYR A 19 -9.06 17.23 1.78
C TYR A 19 -9.07 16.82 0.30
N MET A 20 -8.51 15.67 -0.02
CA MET A 20 -8.74 15.04 -1.31
C MET A 20 -10.20 14.61 -1.38
N LYS A 21 -10.89 15.01 -2.46
CA LYS A 21 -12.24 14.54 -2.76
C LYS A 21 -12.21 13.01 -2.85
N LYS A 22 -12.74 12.35 -1.84
CA LYS A 22 -12.84 10.89 -1.85
C LYS A 22 -13.95 10.50 -2.84
N GLU A 23 -13.58 9.88 -3.95
CA GLU A 23 -14.55 9.26 -4.83
C GLU A 23 -15.27 8.15 -4.08
N VAL A 24 -16.60 8.21 -4.08
CA VAL A 24 -17.41 7.13 -3.50
C VAL A 24 -17.30 5.92 -4.41
N ILE A 25 -16.60 4.91 -3.95
CA ILE A 25 -16.49 3.66 -4.69
C ILE A 25 -17.81 2.90 -4.63
N LYS A 26 -18.39 2.59 -5.79
CA LYS A 26 -19.50 1.64 -5.92
C LYS A 26 -18.93 0.27 -6.19
N LEU A 27 -18.97 -0.60 -5.18
CA LEU A 27 -18.56 -1.99 -5.36
C LEU A 27 -19.54 -2.72 -6.30
N LYS A 28 -18.99 -3.47 -7.23
CA LYS A 28 -19.71 -4.40 -8.11
C LYS A 28 -18.94 -5.72 -8.15
N GLU A 29 -19.67 -6.83 -8.22
CA GLU A 29 -19.05 -8.14 -8.41
C GLU A 29 -18.17 -8.17 -9.66
N GLY A 30 -17.02 -8.79 -9.57
CA GLY A 30 -16.00 -8.85 -10.61
C GLY A 30 -15.08 -7.63 -10.69
N ASN A 31 -15.38 -6.52 -10.01
CA ASN A 31 -14.50 -5.36 -10.04
C ASN A 31 -13.19 -5.62 -9.29
N SER A 32 -12.08 -5.19 -9.90
CA SER A 32 -10.80 -5.11 -9.20
C SER A 32 -10.73 -3.86 -8.34
N VAL A 33 -10.21 -4.02 -7.14
CA VAL A 33 -10.04 -2.97 -6.14
C VAL A 33 -8.67 -3.08 -5.49
N ILE A 34 -8.20 -2.00 -4.89
CA ILE A 34 -7.05 -2.03 -4.01
C ILE A 34 -7.58 -2.01 -2.58
N TYR A 35 -7.33 -3.10 -1.88
CA TYR A 35 -7.61 -3.26 -0.45
C TYR A 35 -6.43 -2.73 0.35
N GLN A 36 -6.69 -1.94 1.37
CA GLN A 36 -5.69 -1.43 2.30
C GLN A 36 -6.19 -1.52 3.74
N ASP A 37 -5.39 -2.08 4.61
CA ASP A 37 -5.55 -1.97 6.06
C ASP A 37 -4.29 -1.36 6.70
N LYS A 38 -4.13 -1.47 8.03
CA LYS A 38 -2.99 -0.89 8.75
C LYS A 38 -1.62 -1.47 8.34
N THR A 39 -1.60 -2.67 7.82
CA THR A 39 -0.37 -3.46 7.60
C THR A 39 -0.18 -3.90 6.17
N LEU A 40 -1.24 -3.93 5.38
CA LEU A 40 -1.27 -4.55 4.07
C LEU A 40 -1.96 -3.65 3.05
N MET A 41 -1.41 -3.61 1.85
CA MET A 41 -2.07 -3.09 0.66
C MET A 41 -1.94 -4.14 -0.43
N GLU A 42 -3.06 -4.57 -1.01
CA GLU A 42 -3.08 -5.61 -2.05
C GLU A 42 -4.20 -5.39 -3.06
N LYS A 43 -4.03 -5.93 -4.28
CA LYS A 43 -5.10 -5.99 -5.27
C LYS A 43 -6.03 -7.16 -4.93
N ALA A 44 -7.32 -6.90 -4.94
CA ALA A 44 -8.36 -7.89 -4.71
C ALA A 44 -9.52 -7.68 -5.69
N ASN A 45 -10.30 -8.74 -5.91
CA ASN A 45 -11.53 -8.66 -6.69
C ASN A 45 -12.73 -8.78 -5.75
N VAL A 46 -13.81 -8.09 -6.07
CA VAL A 46 -15.09 -8.25 -5.39
C VAL A 46 -15.72 -9.55 -5.89
N VAL A 47 -15.79 -10.55 -5.02
CA VAL A 47 -16.29 -11.90 -5.37
C VAL A 47 -17.81 -11.92 -5.34
N SER A 48 -18.41 -11.38 -4.27
CA SER A 48 -19.86 -11.32 -4.13
C SER A 48 -20.29 -10.14 -3.28
N ILE A 49 -21.54 -9.72 -3.47
CA ILE A 49 -22.16 -8.63 -2.72
C ILE A 49 -23.51 -9.10 -2.18
N ASP A 50 -23.65 -9.12 -0.86
CA ASP A 50 -24.93 -9.31 -0.19
C ASP A 50 -25.58 -7.96 0.07
N LYS A 51 -26.52 -7.59 -0.80
CA LYS A 51 -27.24 -6.32 -0.70
C LYS A 51 -28.16 -6.26 0.53
N LYS A 52 -28.66 -7.42 1.01
CA LYS A 52 -29.55 -7.51 2.16
C LYS A 52 -28.83 -7.15 3.45
N ASN A 53 -27.62 -7.67 3.61
CA ASN A 53 -26.79 -7.44 4.79
C ASN A 53 -25.78 -6.30 4.61
N GLY A 54 -25.69 -5.70 3.41
CA GLY A 54 -24.76 -4.61 3.12
C GLY A 54 -23.30 -5.04 3.17
N THR A 55 -23.00 -6.30 2.85
CA THR A 55 -21.64 -6.86 2.91
C THR A 55 -21.09 -7.21 1.54
N ALA A 56 -19.78 -7.23 1.41
CA ALA A 56 -19.08 -7.71 0.23
C ALA A 56 -17.92 -8.64 0.64
N ILE A 57 -17.69 -9.66 -0.18
CA ILE A 57 -16.59 -10.62 -0.03
C ILE A 57 -15.53 -10.31 -1.09
N LEU A 58 -14.30 -10.17 -0.66
CA LEU A 58 -13.15 -9.96 -1.52
C LEU A 58 -12.40 -11.28 -1.78
N SER A 59 -11.63 -11.34 -2.87
CA SER A 59 -10.86 -12.53 -3.27
C SER A 59 -9.80 -12.96 -2.24
N ASN A 60 -9.34 -12.05 -1.39
CA ASN A 60 -8.49 -12.32 -0.25
C ASN A 60 -9.25 -12.87 0.98
N LYS A 61 -10.52 -13.26 0.80
CA LYS A 61 -11.44 -13.79 1.83
C LYS A 61 -11.84 -12.79 2.92
N VAL A 62 -11.50 -11.53 2.79
CA VAL A 62 -11.96 -10.48 3.71
C VAL A 62 -13.41 -10.16 3.41
N ILE A 63 -14.23 -10.12 4.44
CA ILE A 63 -15.62 -9.68 4.38
C ILE A 63 -15.67 -8.27 4.94
N ILE A 64 -16.23 -7.36 4.18
CA ILE A 64 -16.35 -5.95 4.52
C ILE A 64 -17.80 -5.50 4.53
N THR A 65 -18.10 -4.55 5.39
CA THR A 65 -19.38 -3.83 5.40
C THR A 65 -19.12 -2.33 5.38
N ARG A 66 -20.06 -1.57 4.80
CA ARG A 66 -19.91 -0.12 4.68
C ARG A 66 -19.98 0.54 6.04
N THR A 67 -19.02 1.39 6.36
CA THR A 67 -19.06 2.24 7.55
C THR A 67 -19.92 3.47 7.25
N THR A 68 -20.87 3.79 8.12
CA THR A 68 -21.82 4.88 7.91
C THR A 68 -21.22 6.28 7.92
N ASN A 69 -20.01 6.46 8.47
CA ASN A 69 -19.48 7.77 8.80
C ASN A 69 -18.28 8.25 7.95
N LEU A 70 -17.68 7.41 7.11
CA LEU A 70 -16.49 7.78 6.35
C LEU A 70 -16.52 7.17 4.95
N GLU A 71 -16.56 8.04 3.93
CA GLU A 71 -16.52 7.64 2.52
C GLU A 71 -15.23 6.85 2.19
N GLY A 72 -15.39 5.70 1.51
CA GLY A 72 -14.28 4.82 1.12
C GLY A 72 -13.71 3.96 2.25
N GLN A 73 -14.22 4.08 3.47
CA GLN A 73 -13.89 3.16 4.56
C GLN A 73 -14.96 2.09 4.72
N PHE A 74 -14.48 0.90 5.05
CA PHE A 74 -15.29 -0.28 5.31
C PHE A 74 -14.83 -0.92 6.61
N THR A 75 -15.78 -1.46 7.36
CA THR A 75 -15.46 -2.26 8.55
C THR A 75 -15.26 -3.70 8.13
N ARG A 76 -14.23 -4.33 8.67
CA ARG A 76 -13.97 -5.77 8.49
C ARG A 76 -14.83 -6.55 9.48
N LEU A 77 -15.53 -7.58 9.00
CA LEU A 77 -16.37 -8.41 9.87
C LEU A 77 -15.57 -9.40 10.74
N ASP A 78 -14.27 -9.57 10.48
CA ASP A 78 -13.37 -10.37 11.33
C ASP A 78 -12.90 -9.65 12.60
N GLY A 79 -13.41 -8.46 12.87
CA GLY A 79 -13.08 -7.68 14.06
C GLY A 79 -11.69 -7.00 14.03
N LYS A 80 -10.93 -7.12 12.93
CA LYS A 80 -9.57 -6.56 12.80
C LYS A 80 -9.53 -5.07 12.43
N GLY A 81 -10.66 -4.38 12.59
CA GLY A 81 -10.75 -2.93 12.37
C GLY A 81 -11.29 -2.56 11.00
N ASN A 82 -10.83 -1.43 10.47
CA ASN A 82 -11.32 -0.87 9.23
C ASN A 82 -10.35 -1.13 8.07
N ALA A 83 -10.91 -1.22 6.86
CA ALA A 83 -10.18 -1.25 5.62
C ALA A 83 -10.56 -0.05 4.75
N ILE A 84 -9.66 0.36 3.88
CA ILE A 84 -9.90 1.33 2.81
C ILE A 84 -9.98 0.53 1.52
N ILE A 85 -11.01 0.76 0.73
CA ILE A 85 -11.16 0.18 -0.60
C ILE A 85 -11.02 1.30 -1.62
N LEU A 86 -10.03 1.16 -2.48
CA LEU A 86 -9.73 2.14 -3.52
C LEU A 86 -10.04 1.55 -4.90
N PRO A 87 -10.59 2.35 -5.83
CA PRO A 87 -10.71 1.93 -7.22
C PRO A 87 -9.32 1.76 -7.85
N CYS A 88 -9.18 0.85 -8.81
CA CYS A 88 -7.96 0.66 -9.60
C CYS A 88 -7.80 1.78 -10.64
N THR A 89 -7.56 3.00 -10.18
CA THR A 89 -7.17 4.13 -11.02
C THR A 89 -5.65 4.16 -11.18
N THR A 90 -5.15 4.83 -12.21
CA THR A 90 -3.70 4.99 -12.44
C THR A 90 -2.99 5.53 -11.19
N GLU A 91 -3.56 6.53 -10.52
CA GLU A 91 -3.00 7.11 -9.30
C GLU A 91 -2.94 6.09 -8.15
N ASN A 92 -4.02 5.35 -7.92
CA ASN A 92 -4.06 4.36 -6.85
C ASN A 92 -3.16 3.15 -7.15
N GLU A 93 -3.03 2.77 -8.42
CA GLU A 93 -2.08 1.73 -8.84
C GLU A 93 -0.63 2.15 -8.66
N GLN A 94 -0.29 3.43 -8.91
CA GLN A 94 1.04 3.95 -8.60
C GLN A 94 1.35 3.89 -7.10
N LYS A 95 0.40 4.26 -6.25
CA LYS A 95 0.54 4.14 -4.78
C LYS A 95 0.73 2.68 -4.34
N TYR A 96 -0.05 1.77 -4.92
CA TYR A 96 0.09 0.33 -4.69
C TYR A 96 1.47 -0.18 -5.11
N ASN A 97 1.93 0.16 -6.30
CA ASN A 97 3.24 -0.24 -6.80
C ASN A 97 4.38 0.29 -5.94
N ALA A 98 4.27 1.55 -5.48
CA ALA A 98 5.24 2.14 -4.55
C ALA A 98 5.27 1.39 -3.21
N PHE A 99 4.10 1.02 -2.67
CA PHE A 99 4.01 0.23 -1.44
C PHE A 99 4.66 -1.16 -1.61
N VAL A 100 4.37 -1.85 -2.71
CA VAL A 100 4.96 -3.17 -3.01
C VAL A 100 6.48 -3.04 -3.16
N ALA A 101 6.96 -2.04 -3.92
CA ALA A 101 8.39 -1.79 -4.10
C ALA A 101 9.10 -1.51 -2.78
N TYR A 102 8.50 -0.70 -1.91
CA TYR A 102 9.04 -0.44 -0.57
C TYR A 102 9.22 -1.72 0.25
N HIS A 103 8.19 -2.57 0.31
CA HIS A 103 8.25 -3.82 1.07
C HIS A 103 9.23 -4.83 0.48
N GLN A 104 9.31 -4.91 -0.85
CA GLN A 104 10.29 -5.76 -1.53
C GLN A 104 11.72 -5.28 -1.27
N SER A 105 11.97 -3.97 -1.36
CA SER A 105 13.28 -3.38 -1.07
C SER A 105 13.71 -3.65 0.37
N LYS A 106 12.77 -3.50 1.33
CA LYS A 106 13.04 -3.81 2.74
C LYS A 106 13.46 -5.27 2.93
N LYS A 107 12.74 -6.23 2.34
CA LYS A 107 13.10 -7.65 2.38
C LYS A 107 14.47 -7.92 1.75
N SER A 108 14.77 -7.27 0.62
CA SER A 108 16.07 -7.40 -0.04
C SER A 108 17.21 -6.88 0.84
N LEU A 109 17.01 -5.75 1.51
CA LEU A 109 18.01 -5.20 2.46
C LEU A 109 18.21 -6.14 3.66
N GLU A 110 17.15 -6.71 4.21
CA GLU A 110 17.24 -7.70 5.29
C GLU A 110 18.01 -8.96 4.85
N ALA A 111 17.77 -9.44 3.62
CA ALA A 111 18.50 -10.57 3.05
C ALA A 111 20.00 -10.27 2.84
N ILE A 112 20.33 -9.07 2.34
CA ILE A 112 21.71 -8.61 2.18
C ILE A 112 22.39 -8.53 3.54
N LYS A 113 21.73 -7.92 4.53
CA LYS A 113 22.26 -7.82 5.89
C LYS A 113 22.55 -9.20 6.47
N LYS A 114 21.57 -10.11 6.39
CA LYS A 114 21.75 -11.48 6.88
C LYS A 114 22.94 -12.18 6.20
N TRP A 115 23.04 -12.05 4.85
CA TRP A 115 24.16 -12.64 4.12
C TRP A 115 25.51 -12.09 4.57
N LEU A 116 25.62 -10.79 4.84
CA LEU A 116 26.84 -10.16 5.38
C LEU A 116 27.16 -10.63 6.79
N ASP A 117 26.15 -10.77 7.65
CA ASP A 117 26.33 -11.27 9.03
C ASP A 117 26.84 -12.73 9.04
N ASP A 118 26.32 -13.56 8.11
CA ASP A 118 26.67 -14.97 8.01
C ASP A 118 28.04 -15.17 7.33
N ASN A 119 28.40 -14.38 6.34
CA ASN A 119 29.57 -14.61 5.47
C ASN A 119 30.69 -13.55 5.60
N GLY A 120 30.41 -12.36 6.14
CA GLY A 120 31.38 -11.25 6.19
C GLY A 120 32.62 -11.52 7.06
N LYS A 121 32.62 -12.60 7.83
CA LYS A 121 33.78 -13.07 8.63
C LYS A 121 34.66 -14.08 7.89
N HIS A 122 34.20 -14.61 6.77
CA HIS A 122 34.96 -15.53 5.93
C HIS A 122 36.02 -14.74 5.14
N LYS A 123 37.23 -15.30 5.11
CA LYS A 123 38.41 -14.66 4.48
C LYS A 123 38.80 -15.30 3.15
N ASP A 124 37.90 -16.12 2.57
CA ASP A 124 38.14 -16.69 1.25
C ASP A 124 38.00 -15.64 0.16
N ASP A 125 38.77 -15.76 -0.90
CA ASP A 125 38.86 -14.76 -1.97
C ASP A 125 37.51 -14.54 -2.69
N GLU A 126 36.70 -15.61 -2.88
CA GLU A 126 35.40 -15.52 -3.54
C GLU A 126 34.40 -14.68 -2.72
N THR A 127 34.39 -14.88 -1.41
CA THR A 127 33.51 -14.13 -0.50
C THR A 127 33.94 -12.67 -0.42
N LEU A 128 35.26 -12.39 -0.37
CA LEU A 128 35.79 -11.03 -0.38
C LEU A 128 35.41 -10.27 -1.67
N GLU A 129 35.54 -10.89 -2.85
CA GLU A 129 35.12 -10.29 -4.11
C GLU A 129 33.59 -9.96 -4.12
N LYS A 130 32.76 -10.84 -3.59
CA LYS A 130 31.30 -10.59 -3.45
C LYS A 130 31.02 -9.39 -2.55
N VAL A 131 31.72 -9.27 -1.41
CA VAL A 131 31.57 -8.15 -0.48
C VAL A 131 31.99 -6.83 -1.16
N ILE A 132 33.14 -6.80 -1.84
CA ILE A 132 33.61 -5.61 -2.55
C ILE A 132 32.65 -5.20 -3.66
N THR A 133 32.11 -6.17 -4.41
CA THR A 133 31.15 -5.91 -5.47
C THR A 133 29.84 -5.34 -4.92
N LEU A 134 29.37 -5.86 -3.79
CA LEU A 134 28.17 -5.38 -3.11
C LEU A 134 28.37 -3.94 -2.61
N ASP A 135 29.49 -3.65 -1.95
CA ASP A 135 29.83 -2.29 -1.48
C ASP A 135 29.80 -1.26 -2.63
N LYS A 136 30.43 -1.58 -3.76
CA LYS A 136 30.41 -0.72 -4.95
C LYS A 136 28.99 -0.45 -5.48
N LYS A 137 28.13 -1.49 -5.49
CA LYS A 137 26.73 -1.35 -5.92
C LYS A 137 25.91 -0.51 -4.96
N LEU A 138 26.09 -0.70 -3.66
CA LEU A 138 25.38 0.08 -2.63
C LEU A 138 25.80 1.55 -2.65
N LYS A 139 27.10 1.85 -2.80
CA LYS A 139 27.59 3.23 -2.94
C LYS A 139 26.96 3.96 -4.12
N LYS A 140 26.94 3.33 -5.30
CA LYS A 140 26.27 3.90 -6.49
C LYS A 140 24.78 4.12 -6.29
N LEU A 141 24.10 3.22 -5.54
CA LEU A 141 22.68 3.39 -5.23
C LEU A 141 22.47 4.58 -4.28
N ILE A 142 23.29 4.71 -3.25
CA ILE A 142 23.20 5.81 -2.29
C ILE A 142 23.46 7.16 -2.98
N GLU A 143 24.44 7.25 -3.88
CA GLU A 143 24.70 8.45 -4.68
C GLU A 143 23.45 8.87 -5.46
N LYS A 144 22.79 7.92 -6.16
CA LYS A 144 21.56 8.19 -6.92
C LYS A 144 20.35 8.57 -6.07
N LEU A 145 20.31 8.17 -4.80
CA LEU A 145 19.22 8.54 -3.91
C LEU A 145 19.36 9.95 -3.33
N ASN A 146 20.59 10.52 -3.43
CA ASN A 146 20.91 11.85 -2.91
C ASN A 146 20.93 12.94 -4.01
N GLU A 147 20.73 12.57 -5.28
CA GLU A 147 20.49 13.48 -6.41
C GLU A 147 19.03 13.96 -6.47
#